data_190ca44b0e56971a11f8e256a57276bb
#
_entry.id   190ca44b0e56971a11f8e256a57276bb
#
_cell.length_a   1.000
_cell.length_b   1.000
_cell.length_c   1.000
_cell.angle_alpha   90.00
_cell.angle_beta   90.00
_cell.angle_gamma   90.00
#
_symmetry.space_group_name_H-M   'P 1'
#
loop_
_entity.id
_entity.type
_entity.pdbx_description
1 polymer ?
#
loop_
_entity_poly.entity_id
_entity_poly.type
_entity_poly.pdbx_seq_one_letter_code
_entity_poly.pdbx_strand_id
1 'polypeptide(L)'
;MIYMRDILMRVDNMETNLKVYCEAVIEVRNEETGEIETYRQRNLVTDYGLTKILQSVTGIDTTIISRCAIGTGSTPTDWSDVLLDNQDGSRKQRVETEMVTSFGGGAAGKKVWIKTFFNRTEHNVVWREMGMFTTGIGADCCSRIVLTTPINKTSDYTITVTWSYIIVSS
;
A
#
# COMPACT_ATOMS: atom_id res chain seq x y z
N MET A 1 8.50 8.25 13.37
CA MET A 1 8.89 6.92 13.91
C MET A 1 8.91 5.94 12.75
N ILE A 2 10.06 5.32 12.45
CA ILE A 2 10.23 4.45 11.27
C ILE A 2 9.85 3.05 11.70
N TYR A 3 8.73 2.52 11.25
CA TYR A 3 8.39 1.12 11.45
C TYR A 3 9.06 0.28 10.35
N MET A 4 10.27 -0.17 10.65
CA MET A 4 11.00 -1.13 9.86
C MET A 4 11.03 -2.43 10.65
N ARG A 5 10.52 -3.53 10.09
CA ARG A 5 10.74 -4.86 10.65
C ARG A 5 11.89 -5.52 9.91
N ASP A 6 12.89 -5.92 10.67
CA ASP A 6 13.98 -6.75 10.19
C ASP A 6 13.58 -8.21 10.38
N ILE A 7 13.51 -8.95 9.29
CA ILE A 7 13.36 -10.41 9.32
C ILE A 7 14.76 -11.00 9.23
N LEU A 8 15.22 -11.62 10.31
CA LEU A 8 16.52 -12.28 10.37
C LEU A 8 16.39 -13.71 9.79
N MET A 9 17.00 -13.96 8.65
CA MET A 9 17.19 -15.31 8.12
C MET A 9 18.65 -15.72 8.28
N ARG A 10 18.91 -16.81 9.02
CA ARG A 10 20.23 -17.44 9.10
C ARG A 10 20.29 -18.61 8.12
N VAL A 11 21.16 -18.52 7.15
CA VAL A 11 21.55 -19.63 6.27
C VAL A 11 23.07 -19.72 6.30
N ASP A 12 23.58 -20.79 6.85
CA ASP A 12 25.01 -21.18 6.82
C ASP A 12 26.02 -20.05 7.11
N ASN A 13 25.97 -19.47 8.33
CA ASN A 13 26.88 -18.42 8.80
C ASN A 13 26.84 -17.08 8.04
N MET A 14 25.91 -16.86 7.15
CA MET A 14 25.62 -15.54 6.56
C MET A 14 24.36 -14.95 7.17
N GLU A 15 24.49 -13.87 7.92
CA GLU A 15 23.36 -13.07 8.36
C GLU A 15 22.92 -12.16 7.21
N THR A 16 21.78 -12.47 6.58
CA THR A 16 21.16 -11.60 5.60
C THR A 16 19.98 -10.91 6.25
N ASN A 17 20.07 -9.61 6.43
CA ASN A 17 18.96 -8.80 6.91
C ASN A 17 18.04 -8.45 5.73
N LEU A 18 16.84 -9.01 5.73
CA LEU A 18 15.77 -8.61 4.79
C LEU A 18 14.93 -7.53 5.42
N LYS A 19 14.78 -6.42 4.72
CA LYS A 19 13.90 -5.32 5.11
C LYS A 19 12.71 -5.28 4.17
N VAL A 20 11.51 -5.32 4.75
CA VAL A 20 10.24 -5.18 4.02
C VAL A 20 9.61 -3.85 4.42
N TYR A 21 9.32 -3.01 3.44
CA TYR A 21 8.58 -1.77 3.67
C TYR A 21 7.65 -1.47 2.51
N CYS A 22 6.69 -0.61 2.77
CA CYS A 22 5.75 -0.14 1.77
C CYS A 22 5.82 1.38 1.64
N GLU A 23 5.50 1.86 0.46
CA GLU A 23 5.22 3.28 0.21
C GLU A 23 4.00 3.44 -0.68
N ALA A 24 3.28 4.53 -0.50
CA ALA A 24 2.23 4.98 -1.39
C ALA A 24 2.63 6.29 -2.05
N VAL A 25 2.46 6.37 -3.36
CA VAL A 25 2.51 7.60 -4.14
C VAL A 25 1.10 7.91 -4.60
N ILE A 26 0.61 9.08 -4.27
CA ILE A 26 -0.75 9.53 -4.57
C ILE A 26 -0.65 10.73 -5.48
N GLU A 27 -1.15 10.62 -6.70
CA GLU A 27 -1.22 11.70 -7.67
C GLU A 27 -2.66 12.18 -7.76
N VAL A 28 -2.88 13.43 -7.38
CA VAL A 28 -4.17 14.12 -7.42
C VAL A 28 -4.17 15.05 -8.60
N ARG A 29 -4.98 14.75 -9.61
CA ARG A 29 -5.07 15.56 -10.82
C ARG A 29 -6.36 16.37 -10.81
N ASN A 30 -6.24 17.67 -10.98
CA ASN A 30 -7.36 18.55 -11.28
C ASN A 30 -7.73 18.39 -12.76
N GLU A 31 -8.97 18.00 -13.05
CA GLU A 31 -9.42 17.70 -14.42
C GLU A 31 -9.75 18.97 -15.24
N GLU A 32 -9.88 20.13 -14.58
CA GLU A 32 -10.13 21.39 -15.28
C GLU A 32 -8.83 22.08 -15.69
N THR A 33 -7.86 22.12 -14.74
CA THR A 33 -6.58 22.81 -14.97
C THR A 33 -5.48 21.89 -15.49
N GLY A 34 -5.62 20.57 -15.30
CA GLY A 34 -4.60 19.58 -15.60
C GLY A 34 -3.46 19.54 -14.58
N GLU A 35 -3.51 20.36 -13.52
CA GLU A 35 -2.51 20.39 -12.47
C GLU A 35 -2.47 19.07 -11.70
N ILE A 36 -1.26 18.63 -11.33
CA ILE A 36 -1.05 17.38 -10.58
C ILE A 36 -0.28 17.70 -9.30
N GLU A 37 -0.88 17.36 -8.17
CA GLU A 37 -0.21 17.31 -6.88
C GLU A 37 0.21 15.87 -6.55
N THR A 38 1.41 15.70 -5.98
CA THR A 38 1.94 14.37 -5.64
C THR A 38 2.28 14.29 -4.17
N TYR A 39 1.70 13.30 -3.50
CA TYR A 39 1.98 12.96 -2.11
C TYR A 39 2.76 11.65 -2.05
N ARG A 40 3.80 11.58 -1.22
CA ARG A 40 4.56 10.35 -0.94
C ARG A 40 4.58 10.09 0.54
N GLN A 41 4.25 8.87 0.91
CA GLN A 41 4.30 8.48 2.31
C GLN A 41 4.62 6.99 2.45
N ARG A 42 5.47 6.66 3.44
CA ARG A 42 5.67 5.28 3.87
C ARG A 42 4.46 4.83 4.68
N ASN A 43 4.17 3.55 4.60
CA ASN A 43 3.06 2.94 5.28
C ASN A 43 3.48 1.68 6.04
N LEU A 44 2.57 1.16 6.85
CA LEU A 44 2.77 -0.04 7.63
C LEU A 44 2.26 -1.25 6.85
N VAL A 45 3.10 -2.29 6.74
CA VAL A 45 2.67 -3.65 6.38
C VAL A 45 2.15 -4.31 7.64
N THR A 46 0.89 -4.75 7.62
CA THR A 46 0.25 -5.41 8.77
C THR A 46 0.77 -6.83 8.95
N ASP A 47 0.49 -7.44 10.09
CA ASP A 47 0.82 -8.85 10.34
C ASP A 47 0.13 -9.77 9.32
N TYR A 48 -1.13 -9.48 9.00
CA TYR A 48 -1.86 -10.18 7.96
C TYR A 48 -1.18 -10.03 6.59
N GLY A 49 -0.72 -8.83 6.24
CA GLY A 49 0.00 -8.57 4.98
C GLY A 49 1.30 -9.37 4.88
N LEU A 50 2.09 -9.43 5.95
CA LEU A 50 3.30 -10.27 5.99
C LEU A 50 2.95 -11.75 5.84
N THR A 51 1.93 -12.22 6.55
CA THR A 51 1.44 -13.60 6.45
C THR A 51 1.03 -13.94 5.01
N LYS A 52 0.30 -13.05 4.33
CA LYS A 52 -0.10 -13.25 2.93
C LYS A 52 1.08 -13.31 1.96
N ILE A 53 2.08 -12.47 2.16
CA ILE A 53 3.32 -12.52 1.36
C ILE A 53 4.00 -13.89 1.53
N LEU A 54 4.14 -14.38 2.76
CA LEU A 54 4.76 -15.68 3.04
C LEU A 54 3.94 -16.84 2.49
N GLN A 55 2.62 -16.83 2.64
CA GLN A 55 1.72 -17.84 2.11
C GLN A 55 1.77 -17.92 0.58
N SER A 56 1.89 -16.76 -0.09
CA SER A 56 2.02 -16.69 -1.55
C SER A 56 3.32 -17.33 -2.04
N VAL A 57 4.43 -17.15 -1.32
CA VAL A 57 5.74 -17.77 -1.66
C VAL A 57 5.68 -19.29 -1.55
N THR A 58 4.93 -19.83 -0.60
CA THR A 58 4.81 -21.28 -0.37
C THR A 58 3.67 -21.93 -1.14
N GLY A 59 2.84 -21.15 -1.84
CA GLY A 59 1.66 -21.63 -2.57
C GLY A 59 0.50 -22.09 -1.67
N ILE A 60 0.56 -21.82 -0.35
CA ILE A 60 -0.51 -22.15 0.60
C ILE A 60 -1.76 -21.30 0.31
N ASP A 61 -1.56 -20.03 -0.10
CA ASP A 61 -2.64 -19.15 -0.46
C ASP A 61 -2.28 -18.39 -1.76
N THR A 62 -3.17 -18.45 -2.72
CA THR A 62 -3.04 -17.77 -4.02
C THR A 62 -3.83 -16.47 -4.10
N THR A 63 -4.43 -16.05 -2.98
CA THR A 63 -5.18 -14.79 -2.92
C THR A 63 -4.23 -13.60 -3.09
N ILE A 64 -4.53 -12.75 -4.04
CA ILE A 64 -3.66 -11.62 -4.41
C ILE A 64 -4.07 -10.32 -3.70
N ILE A 65 -3.09 -9.50 -3.35
CA ILE A 65 -3.30 -8.12 -2.89
C ILE A 65 -3.62 -7.27 -4.12
N SER A 66 -4.84 -6.75 -4.21
CA SER A 66 -5.27 -6.08 -5.44
C SER A 66 -6.36 -5.03 -5.26
N ARG A 67 -6.83 -4.80 -4.04
CA ARG A 67 -7.90 -3.83 -3.77
C ARG A 67 -7.43 -2.73 -2.86
N CYS A 68 -7.68 -1.48 -3.25
CA CYS A 68 -7.44 -0.30 -2.45
C CYS A 68 -8.75 0.18 -1.83
N ALA A 69 -8.74 0.45 -0.53
CA ALA A 69 -9.81 1.11 0.18
C ALA A 69 -9.38 2.49 0.63
N ILE A 70 -10.35 3.39 0.71
CA ILE A 70 -10.20 4.76 1.19
C ILE A 70 -11.04 4.92 2.45
N GLY A 71 -10.58 5.73 3.39
CA GLY A 71 -11.32 6.01 4.60
C GLY A 71 -11.10 7.42 5.13
N THR A 72 -11.94 7.79 6.08
CA THR A 72 -11.93 9.09 6.77
C THR A 72 -11.42 8.99 8.21
N GLY A 73 -11.00 7.80 8.64
CA GLY A 73 -10.42 7.56 9.95
C GLY A 73 -9.04 8.19 10.11
N SER A 74 -8.63 8.39 11.35
CA SER A 74 -7.37 9.06 11.68
C SER A 74 -6.60 8.41 12.84
N THR A 75 -7.06 7.26 13.33
CA THR A 75 -6.34 6.50 14.36
C THR A 75 -4.99 6.05 13.80
N PRO A 76 -3.88 6.27 14.54
CA PRO A 76 -2.57 5.84 14.10
C PRO A 76 -2.54 4.37 13.70
N THR A 77 -1.76 4.06 12.65
CA THR A 77 -1.63 2.69 12.15
C THR A 77 -0.96 1.78 13.18
N ASP A 78 -1.52 0.57 13.34
CA ASP A 78 -0.95 -0.52 14.12
C ASP A 78 -0.71 -1.76 13.25
N TRP A 79 0.27 -2.58 13.62
CA TRP A 79 0.60 -3.78 12.85
C TRP A 79 -0.50 -4.85 12.90
N SER A 80 -1.36 -4.80 13.91
CA SER A 80 -2.54 -5.68 14.07
C SER A 80 -3.78 -5.17 13.34
N ASP A 81 -3.68 -4.04 12.61
CA ASP A 81 -4.81 -3.51 11.85
C ASP A 81 -5.33 -4.51 10.83
N VAL A 82 -6.61 -4.81 10.90
CA VAL A 82 -7.30 -5.72 9.98
C VAL A 82 -8.24 -4.99 9.02
N LEU A 83 -8.60 -3.74 9.33
CA LEU A 83 -9.51 -2.90 8.56
C LEU A 83 -9.05 -1.43 8.60
N LEU A 84 -9.68 -0.58 7.80
CA LEU A 84 -9.66 0.86 8.02
C LEU A 84 -10.61 1.23 9.16
N ASP A 85 -10.31 2.31 9.87
CA ASP A 85 -11.17 2.80 10.97
C ASP A 85 -12.55 3.19 10.45
N ASN A 86 -12.59 3.90 9.33
CA ASN A 86 -13.83 4.38 8.73
C ASN A 86 -13.74 4.35 7.22
N GLN A 87 -13.91 3.13 6.65
CA GLN A 87 -13.87 2.92 5.20
C GLN A 87 -15.03 3.62 4.52
N ASP A 88 -14.72 4.38 3.46
CA ASP A 88 -15.70 5.00 2.56
C ASP A 88 -15.98 4.06 1.38
N GLY A 89 -17.23 3.63 1.24
CA GLY A 89 -17.69 2.86 0.10
C GLY A 89 -16.97 1.52 -0.12
N SER A 90 -16.95 1.09 -1.36
CA SER A 90 -16.37 -0.19 -1.78
C SER A 90 -14.89 -0.09 -2.10
N ARG A 91 -14.15 -1.18 -1.88
CA ARG A 91 -12.73 -1.30 -2.26
C ARG A 91 -12.56 -1.30 -3.76
N LYS A 92 -11.67 -0.48 -4.26
CA LYS A 92 -11.39 -0.33 -5.69
C LYS A 92 -10.38 -1.37 -6.17
N GLN A 93 -10.72 -2.04 -7.26
CA GLN A 93 -9.82 -2.99 -7.91
C GLN A 93 -8.61 -2.26 -8.52
N ARG A 94 -7.44 -2.89 -8.47
CA ARG A 94 -6.24 -2.41 -9.18
C ARG A 94 -6.48 -2.31 -10.68
N VAL A 95 -5.84 -1.35 -11.31
CA VAL A 95 -5.82 -1.20 -12.78
C VAL A 95 -4.55 -1.76 -13.40
N GLU A 96 -3.45 -1.76 -12.64
CA GLU A 96 -2.15 -2.18 -13.12
C GLU A 96 -1.27 -2.73 -12.00
N THR A 97 -0.34 -3.63 -12.31
CA THR A 97 0.71 -4.09 -11.41
C THR A 97 1.95 -4.47 -12.19
N GLU A 98 3.12 -4.20 -11.63
CA GLU A 98 4.42 -4.56 -12.21
C GLU A 98 5.43 -4.90 -11.12
N MET A 99 6.38 -5.76 -11.44
CA MET A 99 7.51 -6.09 -10.60
C MET A 99 8.79 -5.50 -11.17
N VAL A 100 9.45 -4.65 -10.38
CA VAL A 100 10.78 -4.11 -10.71
C VAL A 100 11.84 -4.93 -9.98
N THR A 101 12.73 -5.54 -10.74
CA THR A 101 13.73 -6.49 -10.20
C THR A 101 15.03 -5.84 -9.76
N SER A 102 15.23 -4.55 -10.08
CA SER A 102 16.42 -3.79 -9.68
C SER A 102 16.04 -2.32 -9.54
N PHE A 103 16.25 -1.74 -8.37
CA PHE A 103 16.04 -0.30 -8.15
C PHE A 103 17.06 0.22 -7.12
N GLY A 104 17.57 1.43 -7.36
CA GLY A 104 18.41 2.19 -6.43
C GLY A 104 19.82 1.64 -6.17
N GLY A 105 20.79 2.50 -6.28
CA GLY A 105 22.22 2.36 -6.14
C GLY A 105 22.73 1.40 -5.07
N GLY A 106 23.04 0.18 -5.42
CA GLY A 106 23.93 -0.70 -4.69
C GLY A 106 23.30 -1.76 -3.79
N ALA A 107 22.06 -1.63 -3.36
CA ALA A 107 21.36 -2.70 -2.63
C ALA A 107 20.51 -3.55 -3.59
N ALA A 108 20.66 -4.89 -3.53
CA ALA A 108 19.80 -5.78 -4.30
C ALA A 108 18.38 -5.75 -3.72
N GLY A 109 17.45 -5.10 -4.42
CA GLY A 109 16.07 -4.96 -3.99
C GLY A 109 15.07 -5.45 -5.03
N LYS A 110 13.91 -5.84 -4.56
CA LYS A 110 12.75 -6.17 -5.37
C LYS A 110 11.59 -5.26 -4.96
N LYS A 111 10.89 -4.73 -5.95
CA LYS A 111 9.73 -3.85 -5.76
C LYS A 111 8.58 -4.37 -6.62
N VAL A 112 7.43 -4.55 -6.00
CA VAL A 112 6.16 -4.73 -6.71
C VAL A 112 5.33 -3.49 -6.46
N TRP A 113 4.79 -2.90 -7.52
CA TRP A 113 3.82 -1.82 -7.35
C TRP A 113 2.46 -2.21 -7.92
N ILE A 114 1.44 -1.65 -7.30
CA ILE A 114 0.02 -1.87 -7.59
C ILE A 114 -0.60 -0.50 -7.77
N LYS A 115 -1.18 -0.25 -8.94
CA LYS A 115 -1.83 1.02 -9.27
C LYS A 115 -3.35 0.89 -9.18
N THR A 116 -3.98 1.86 -8.55
CA THR A 116 -5.43 1.99 -8.45
C THR A 116 -5.85 3.38 -8.89
N PHE A 117 -6.89 3.46 -9.71
CA PHE A 117 -7.39 4.73 -10.24
C PHE A 117 -8.80 5.00 -9.70
N PHE A 118 -9.01 6.21 -9.20
CA PHE A 118 -10.28 6.72 -8.70
C PHE A 118 -10.75 7.87 -9.60
N ASN A 119 -11.90 7.70 -10.21
CA ASN A 119 -12.45 8.71 -11.09
C ASN A 119 -13.15 9.84 -10.32
N ARG A 120 -13.69 10.82 -11.07
CA ARG A 120 -14.33 12.03 -10.53
C ARG A 120 -15.53 11.77 -9.62
N THR A 121 -16.24 10.65 -9.80
CA THR A 121 -17.48 10.34 -9.07
C THR A 121 -17.28 9.42 -7.88
N GLU A 122 -16.07 8.91 -7.67
CA GLU A 122 -15.76 7.91 -6.65
C GLU A 122 -15.11 8.56 -5.42
N HIS A 123 -15.56 8.14 -4.23
CA HIS A 123 -14.94 8.51 -2.94
C HIS A 123 -14.71 10.02 -2.77
N ASN A 124 -15.72 10.84 -3.07
CA ASN A 124 -15.67 12.31 -2.93
C ASN A 124 -15.85 12.71 -1.47
N VAL A 125 -14.84 12.42 -0.68
CA VAL A 125 -14.73 12.68 0.76
C VAL A 125 -13.32 13.19 1.09
N VAL A 126 -13.12 13.60 2.33
CA VAL A 126 -11.76 13.89 2.83
C VAL A 126 -11.04 12.57 3.10
N TRP A 127 -10.08 12.20 2.26
CA TRP A 127 -9.23 11.03 2.46
C TRP A 127 -8.27 11.28 3.62
N ARG A 128 -8.35 10.46 4.64
CA ARG A 128 -7.47 10.51 5.82
C ARG A 128 -6.68 9.22 6.00
N GLU A 129 -7.21 8.12 5.50
CA GLU A 129 -6.57 6.82 5.56
C GLU A 129 -6.79 6.05 4.26
N MET A 130 -5.89 5.11 4.00
CA MET A 130 -6.00 4.16 2.88
C MET A 130 -5.44 2.80 3.29
N GLY A 131 -5.87 1.74 2.60
CA GLY A 131 -5.32 0.42 2.81
C GLY A 131 -5.40 -0.46 1.58
N MET A 132 -4.49 -1.45 1.54
CA MET A 132 -4.50 -2.50 0.53
C MET A 132 -5.04 -3.80 1.10
N PHE A 133 -5.86 -4.46 0.32
CA PHE A 133 -6.60 -5.67 0.69
C PHE A 133 -6.45 -6.75 -0.38
N THR A 134 -6.69 -8.00 0.02
CA THR A 134 -6.80 -9.11 -0.92
C THR A 134 -8.15 -9.12 -1.63
N THR A 135 -8.32 -10.01 -2.62
CA THR A 135 -9.57 -10.17 -3.38
C THR A 135 -10.67 -10.93 -2.64
N GLY A 136 -10.37 -11.60 -1.54
CA GLY A 136 -11.31 -12.44 -0.79
C GLY A 136 -12.44 -11.64 -0.11
N ILE A 137 -13.58 -12.31 0.14
CA ILE A 137 -14.65 -11.78 1.00
C ILE A 137 -14.14 -11.76 2.45
N GLY A 138 -14.33 -10.65 3.16
CA GLY A 138 -13.80 -10.46 4.53
C GLY A 138 -12.29 -10.33 4.57
N ALA A 139 -11.66 -10.01 3.44
CA ALA A 139 -10.22 -9.86 3.33
C ALA A 139 -9.71 -8.76 4.25
N ASP A 140 -8.72 -9.12 5.06
CA ASP A 140 -8.11 -8.21 6.01
C ASP A 140 -7.09 -7.27 5.33
N CYS A 141 -6.77 -6.19 6.02
CA CYS A 141 -5.87 -5.17 5.56
C CYS A 141 -4.43 -5.69 5.50
N CYS A 142 -3.83 -5.70 4.33
CA CYS A 142 -2.43 -6.11 4.13
C CYS A 142 -1.43 -5.00 4.44
N SER A 143 -1.85 -3.76 4.26
CA SER A 143 -1.08 -2.57 4.61
C SER A 143 -1.98 -1.37 4.75
N ARG A 144 -1.67 -0.48 5.70
CA ARG A 144 -2.46 0.69 6.04
C ARG A 144 -1.58 1.93 6.17
N ILE A 145 -2.14 3.06 5.81
CA ILE A 145 -1.56 4.38 5.96
C ILE A 145 -2.62 5.34 6.52
N VAL A 146 -2.23 6.16 7.47
CA VAL A 146 -2.96 7.38 7.84
C VAL A 146 -2.20 8.54 7.23
N LEU A 147 -2.88 9.32 6.38
CA LEU A 147 -2.27 10.40 5.62
C LEU A 147 -1.83 11.53 6.54
N THR A 148 -0.57 11.95 6.43
CA THR A 148 -0.03 13.09 7.17
C THR A 148 -0.76 14.38 6.78
N THR A 149 -1.09 14.50 5.49
CA THR A 149 -1.90 15.59 4.96
C THR A 149 -3.18 15.00 4.36
N PRO A 150 -4.35 15.28 4.92
CA PRO A 150 -5.62 14.84 4.36
C PRO A 150 -5.84 15.40 2.95
N ILE A 151 -6.42 14.59 2.07
CA ILE A 151 -6.72 14.97 0.68
C ILE A 151 -8.22 15.20 0.55
N ASN A 152 -8.62 16.43 0.26
CA ASN A 152 -10.03 16.76 0.01
C ASN A 152 -10.38 16.45 -1.44
N LYS A 153 -10.84 15.21 -1.69
CA LYS A 153 -11.28 14.82 -3.02
C LYS A 153 -12.70 15.28 -3.30
N THR A 154 -12.87 16.00 -4.41
CA THR A 154 -14.17 16.40 -4.97
C THR A 154 -14.32 15.81 -6.37
N SER A 155 -15.44 16.12 -7.02
CA SER A 155 -15.69 15.76 -8.42
C SER A 155 -14.78 16.46 -9.44
N ASP A 156 -13.94 17.40 -9.00
CA ASP A 156 -13.01 18.11 -9.88
C ASP A 156 -11.70 17.33 -10.05
N TYR A 157 -11.48 16.31 -9.22
CA TYR A 157 -10.24 15.56 -9.17
C TYR A 157 -10.39 14.09 -9.54
N THR A 158 -9.40 13.57 -10.25
CA THR A 158 -9.10 12.14 -10.32
C THR A 158 -7.88 11.85 -9.46
N ILE A 159 -7.79 10.63 -8.91
CA ILE A 159 -6.65 10.24 -8.08
C ILE A 159 -6.10 8.89 -8.56
N THR A 160 -4.77 8.85 -8.74
CA THR A 160 -4.03 7.61 -8.96
C THR A 160 -3.22 7.29 -7.71
N VAL A 161 -3.40 6.09 -7.16
CA VAL A 161 -2.61 5.58 -6.05
C VAL A 161 -1.69 4.50 -6.57
N THR A 162 -0.38 4.69 -6.44
CA THR A 162 0.64 3.68 -6.71
C THR A 162 1.19 3.17 -5.38
N TRP A 163 0.84 1.95 -5.02
CA TRP A 163 1.25 1.28 -3.79
C TRP A 163 2.38 0.32 -4.06
N SER A 164 3.50 0.46 -3.36
CA SER A 164 4.70 -0.33 -3.58
C SER A 164 5.06 -1.17 -2.36
N TYR A 165 5.30 -2.46 -2.58
CA TYR A 165 5.93 -3.37 -1.62
C TYR A 165 7.38 -3.57 -2.03
N ILE A 166 8.29 -3.34 -1.10
CA ILE A 166 9.72 -3.25 -1.37
C ILE A 166 10.46 -4.17 -0.40
N ILE A 167 11.28 -5.05 -0.95
CA ILE A 167 12.14 -5.96 -0.19
C ILE A 167 13.58 -5.65 -0.58
N VAL A 168 14.43 -5.36 0.39
CA VAL A 168 15.86 -5.13 0.20
C VAL A 168 16.68 -6.04 1.10
N SER A 169 17.81 -6.52 0.60
CA SER A 169 18.86 -7.17 1.39
C SER A 169 19.90 -6.13 1.80
N SER A 170 20.33 -6.15 3.03
CA SER A 170 21.39 -5.28 3.56
C SER A 170 22.51 -6.12 4.13
#